data_521c02f30d64a6f2e8c15accdefd841d
#
_entry.id   521c02f30d64a6f2e8c15accdefd841d
#
_cell.length_a   1.000
_cell.length_b   1.000
_cell.length_c   1.000
_cell.angle_alpha   90.00
_cell.angle_beta   90.00
_cell.angle_gamma   90.00
#
_symmetry.space_group_name_H-M   'P 1'
#
loop_
_entity.id
_entity.type
_entity.pdbx_description
1 polymer ?
#
loop_
_entity_poly.entity_id
_entity_poly.type
_entity_poly.pdbx_seq_one_letter_code
_entity_poly.pdbx_strand_id
1 'polypeptide(L)'
;MNNQIEVYIIAYNNLFCVEYQIKSFKAFCLDPHKLVIVDSNCGEHPENSYKKKLICEKYGIEMIEIPEEYGKTGHREGPSVVLSRKLDYVYHSVIKERNPKYFAFLDQDFFPFKKFSVIEDLEKYGMYGDVLERSDFKSTSDLIEEIVDGPWALHPWLSFYKYDFVKDYDLSWYPSPGFDTGGKNWDNFISKLSPEKKNYWRRHKTIMYFPFDEISGVGPSPYELHFFSWNGENVYSQVQIYDGKFIHMLNSKYLDDPMNPKTNWCKGFLDMAILVDGGTVFDESNGFHNEGPSNKI
;
A
#
# COMPACT_ATOMS: atom_id res chain seq x y z
N MET A 1 16.24 -3.82 -20.55
CA MET A 1 15.23 -3.33 -19.57
C MET A 1 15.62 -3.84 -18.19
N ASN A 2 15.56 -2.98 -17.21
CA ASN A 2 15.92 -3.34 -15.84
C ASN A 2 14.82 -4.27 -15.28
N ASN A 3 15.19 -5.44 -14.75
CA ASN A 3 14.24 -6.46 -14.25
C ASN A 3 13.76 -6.14 -12.81
N GLN A 4 13.69 -4.87 -12.44
CA GLN A 4 13.27 -4.42 -11.13
C GLN A 4 11.84 -3.90 -11.13
N ILE A 5 11.18 -3.96 -9.99
CA ILE A 5 9.86 -3.36 -9.76
C ILE A 5 10.05 -1.91 -9.33
N GLU A 6 9.44 -0.94 -10.00
CA GLU A 6 9.33 0.43 -9.50
C GLU A 6 8.10 0.53 -8.59
N VAL A 7 8.32 0.77 -7.30
CA VAL A 7 7.27 0.81 -6.27
C VAL A 7 6.99 2.25 -5.89
N TYR A 8 5.83 2.77 -6.25
CA TYR A 8 5.38 4.14 -6.00
C TYR A 8 4.55 4.17 -4.73
N ILE A 9 5.09 4.75 -3.68
CA ILE A 9 4.46 4.88 -2.36
C ILE A 9 3.82 6.25 -2.26
N ILE A 10 2.47 6.28 -2.18
CA ILE A 10 1.73 7.54 -2.11
C ILE A 10 1.72 8.03 -0.67
N ALA A 11 2.59 9.00 -0.38
CA ALA A 11 2.81 9.52 0.96
C ALA A 11 2.18 10.90 1.14
N TYR A 12 1.28 11.05 2.09
CA TYR A 12 0.69 12.34 2.46
C TYR A 12 1.48 13.00 3.60
N ASN A 13 1.06 12.86 4.84
CA ASN A 13 1.66 13.60 5.96
C ASN A 13 2.35 12.72 7.01
N ASN A 14 2.41 11.41 6.83
CA ASN A 14 2.88 10.51 7.85
C ASN A 14 4.36 10.10 7.63
N LEU A 15 5.27 10.71 8.40
CA LEU A 15 6.71 10.47 8.28
C LEU A 15 7.12 9.09 8.80
N PHE A 16 6.46 8.62 9.86
CA PHE A 16 6.64 7.26 10.39
C PHE A 16 6.40 6.22 9.30
N CYS A 17 5.27 6.35 8.58
CA CYS A 17 4.93 5.42 7.52
C CYS A 17 5.98 5.39 6.41
N VAL A 18 6.46 6.55 5.97
CA VAL A 18 7.51 6.64 4.92
C VAL A 18 8.77 5.90 5.36
N GLU A 19 9.26 6.17 6.57
CA GLU A 19 10.48 5.54 7.06
C GLU A 19 10.32 4.03 7.21
N TYR A 20 9.21 3.58 7.79
CA TYR A 20 8.99 2.14 8.00
C TYR A 20 8.69 1.37 6.72
N GLN A 21 8.07 1.99 5.71
CA GLN A 21 7.95 1.35 4.40
C GLN A 21 9.31 1.12 3.75
N ILE A 22 10.20 2.12 3.78
CA ILE A 22 11.56 1.95 3.26
C ILE A 22 12.27 0.80 3.97
N LYS A 23 12.23 0.77 5.30
CA LYS A 23 12.84 -0.29 6.12
C LYS A 23 12.25 -1.67 5.80
N SER A 24 10.93 -1.77 5.78
CA SER A 24 10.21 -3.02 5.54
C SER A 24 10.45 -3.58 4.13
N PHE A 25 10.41 -2.74 3.11
CA PHE A 25 10.70 -3.20 1.74
C PHE A 25 12.13 -3.71 1.61
N LYS A 26 13.11 -2.99 2.16
CA LYS A 26 14.50 -3.44 2.16
C LYS A 26 14.70 -4.77 2.90
N ALA A 27 13.93 -5.02 3.95
CA ALA A 27 14.02 -6.25 4.74
C ALA A 27 13.31 -7.44 4.09
N PHE A 28 12.17 -7.21 3.42
CA PHE A 28 11.26 -8.29 3.06
C PHE A 28 11.05 -8.51 1.57
N CYS A 29 11.27 -7.53 0.70
CA CYS A 29 11.13 -7.72 -0.74
C CYS A 29 12.32 -8.47 -1.32
N LEU A 30 12.08 -9.67 -1.82
CA LEU A 30 13.11 -10.52 -2.44
C LEU A 30 13.39 -10.16 -3.89
N ASP A 31 12.43 -9.52 -4.56
CA ASP A 31 12.59 -9.10 -5.93
C ASP A 31 13.49 -7.86 -6.03
N PRO A 32 14.25 -7.69 -7.11
CA PRO A 32 14.89 -6.43 -7.42
C PRO A 32 13.86 -5.31 -7.49
N HIS A 33 14.03 -4.27 -6.69
CA HIS A 33 13.06 -3.18 -6.62
C HIS A 33 13.71 -1.82 -6.45
N LYS A 34 12.98 -0.79 -6.86
CA LYS A 34 13.29 0.61 -6.65
C LYS A 34 12.09 1.28 -5.99
N LEU A 35 12.29 1.80 -4.78
CA LEU A 35 11.26 2.58 -4.11
C LEU A 35 11.27 4.01 -4.63
N VAL A 36 10.09 4.57 -4.83
CA VAL A 36 9.86 5.96 -5.18
C VAL A 36 8.80 6.51 -4.23
N ILE A 37 9.18 7.43 -3.39
CA ILE A 37 8.23 8.14 -2.52
C ILE A 37 7.55 9.23 -3.34
N VAL A 38 6.23 9.16 -3.40
CA VAL A 38 5.41 10.16 -4.08
C VAL A 38 4.85 11.09 -3.02
N ASP A 39 5.38 12.30 -2.92
CA ASP A 39 4.81 13.32 -2.04
C ASP A 39 3.49 13.82 -2.59
N SER A 40 2.42 13.43 -1.93
CA SER A 40 1.06 13.74 -2.32
C SER A 40 0.47 14.96 -1.59
N ASN A 41 1.30 15.76 -0.92
CA ASN A 41 0.86 16.97 -0.20
C ASN A 41 0.38 18.09 -1.13
N CYS A 42 0.86 18.13 -2.37
CA CYS A 42 0.47 19.18 -3.32
C CYS A 42 0.62 20.60 -2.73
N GLY A 43 1.72 20.88 -2.01
CA GLY A 43 1.99 22.18 -1.40
C GLY A 43 1.25 22.48 -0.09
N GLU A 44 0.32 21.62 0.37
CA GLU A 44 -0.49 21.88 1.58
C GLU A 44 0.35 21.89 2.88
N HIS A 45 1.42 21.09 2.94
CA HIS A 45 2.27 20.91 4.13
C HIS A 45 3.76 20.90 3.76
N PRO A 46 4.35 22.05 3.40
CA PRO A 46 5.72 22.12 2.90
C PRO A 46 6.78 21.66 3.91
N GLU A 47 6.53 21.82 5.21
CA GLU A 47 7.41 21.32 6.27
C GLU A 47 7.46 19.80 6.33
N ASN A 48 6.35 19.11 6.05
CA ASN A 48 6.31 17.66 6.00
C ASN A 48 6.93 17.13 4.69
N SER A 49 6.75 17.84 3.59
CA SER A 49 7.43 17.55 2.31
C SER A 49 8.95 17.63 2.49
N TYR A 50 9.44 18.67 3.14
CA TYR A 50 10.86 18.81 3.47
C TYR A 50 11.39 17.67 4.34
N LYS A 51 10.67 17.30 5.41
CA LYS A 51 11.06 16.17 6.27
C LYS A 51 11.05 14.84 5.53
N LYS A 52 10.06 14.57 4.65
CA LYS A 52 10.06 13.38 3.78
C LYS A 52 11.28 13.36 2.88
N LYS A 53 11.65 14.49 2.30
CA LYS A 53 12.86 14.62 1.48
C LYS A 53 14.11 14.22 2.26
N LEU A 54 14.26 14.70 3.50
CA LEU A 54 15.40 14.31 4.36
C LEU A 54 15.43 12.80 4.65
N ILE A 55 14.26 12.17 4.87
CA ILE A 55 14.17 10.71 5.02
C ILE A 55 14.61 10.03 3.72
N CYS A 56 14.12 10.47 2.58
CA CYS A 56 14.50 9.91 1.29
C CYS A 56 16.00 10.03 1.01
N GLU A 57 16.61 11.18 1.29
CA GLU A 57 18.05 11.43 1.18
C GLU A 57 18.85 10.49 2.09
N LYS A 58 18.45 10.34 3.37
CA LYS A 58 19.06 9.41 4.34
C LYS A 58 19.15 7.98 3.81
N TYR A 59 18.12 7.52 3.10
CA TYR A 59 18.03 6.15 2.61
C TYR A 59 18.40 5.97 1.12
N GLY A 60 18.78 7.05 0.42
CA GLY A 60 19.09 7.03 -1.01
C GLY A 60 17.88 6.70 -1.89
N ILE A 61 16.68 7.15 -1.48
CA ILE A 61 15.40 6.90 -2.16
C ILE A 61 14.99 8.12 -2.97
N GLU A 62 14.48 7.89 -4.16
CA GLU A 62 13.91 8.93 -5.00
C GLU A 62 12.60 9.45 -4.39
N MET A 63 12.39 10.78 -4.44
CA MET A 63 11.13 11.41 -4.11
C MET A 63 10.61 12.20 -5.32
N ILE A 64 9.31 12.06 -5.60
CA ILE A 64 8.57 12.81 -6.61
C ILE A 64 7.51 13.64 -5.90
N GLU A 65 7.44 14.92 -6.22
CA GLU A 65 6.40 15.82 -5.73
C GLU A 65 5.26 15.90 -6.75
N ILE A 66 4.02 15.70 -6.30
CA ILE A 66 2.83 15.92 -7.13
C ILE A 66 2.55 17.42 -7.18
N PRO A 67 2.36 18.01 -8.40
CA PRO A 67 2.06 19.42 -8.54
C PRO A 67 0.78 19.84 -7.79
N GLU A 68 0.74 21.12 -7.37
CA GLU A 68 -0.35 21.67 -6.55
C GLU A 68 -1.74 21.53 -7.20
N GLU A 69 -1.83 21.64 -8.53
CA GLU A 69 -3.07 21.52 -9.27
C GLU A 69 -3.75 20.15 -9.15
N TYR A 70 -3.02 19.11 -8.71
CA TYR A 70 -3.57 17.77 -8.44
C TYR A 70 -4.07 17.62 -6.98
N GLY A 71 -3.90 18.65 -6.17
CA GLY A 71 -4.45 18.74 -4.84
C GLY A 71 -5.96 18.88 -4.81
N LYS A 72 -6.48 19.21 -3.64
CA LYS A 72 -7.92 19.40 -3.43
C LYS A 72 -8.41 20.69 -4.12
N THR A 73 -9.29 20.57 -5.11
CA THR A 73 -9.80 21.69 -5.89
C THR A 73 -11.13 22.24 -5.38
N GLY A 74 -11.76 21.60 -4.39
CA GLY A 74 -13.03 22.07 -3.82
C GLY A 74 -13.40 21.42 -2.50
N HIS A 75 -14.24 22.08 -1.70
CA HIS A 75 -14.69 21.61 -0.39
C HIS A 75 -15.56 20.34 -0.42
N ARG A 76 -16.04 19.93 -1.59
CA ARG A 76 -16.95 18.78 -1.77
C ARG A 76 -16.29 17.54 -2.36
N GLU A 77 -15.01 17.61 -2.70
CA GLU A 77 -14.32 16.43 -3.27
C GLU A 77 -14.01 15.41 -2.17
N GLY A 78 -14.45 14.18 -2.38
CA GLY A 78 -14.13 13.06 -1.49
C GLY A 78 -12.66 12.64 -1.60
N PRO A 79 -12.09 12.03 -0.52
CA PRO A 79 -10.69 11.59 -0.50
C PRO A 79 -10.32 10.68 -1.67
N SER A 80 -11.21 9.78 -2.05
CA SER A 80 -11.01 8.83 -3.16
C SER A 80 -10.80 9.52 -4.50
N VAL A 81 -11.52 10.62 -4.77
CA VAL A 81 -11.38 11.40 -6.02
C VAL A 81 -10.03 12.14 -6.04
N VAL A 82 -9.64 12.72 -4.91
CA VAL A 82 -8.35 13.42 -4.79
C VAL A 82 -7.20 12.44 -4.96
N LEU A 83 -7.27 11.28 -4.31
CA LEU A 83 -6.26 10.22 -4.45
C LEU A 83 -6.17 9.71 -5.89
N SER A 84 -7.30 9.49 -6.54
CA SER A 84 -7.37 9.01 -7.93
C SER A 84 -6.66 9.93 -8.89
N ARG A 85 -6.85 11.24 -8.76
CA ARG A 85 -6.19 12.26 -9.58
C ARG A 85 -4.67 12.21 -9.42
N LYS A 86 -4.20 11.99 -8.20
CA LYS A 86 -2.78 11.86 -7.89
C LYS A 86 -2.18 10.59 -8.51
N LEU A 87 -2.88 9.46 -8.40
CA LEU A 87 -2.48 8.20 -9.02
C LEU A 87 -2.46 8.28 -10.55
N ASP A 88 -3.49 8.87 -11.15
CA ASP A 88 -3.55 9.12 -12.60
C ASP A 88 -2.37 9.99 -13.07
N TYR A 89 -2.01 11.04 -12.30
CA TYR A 89 -0.82 11.84 -12.59
C TYR A 89 0.45 11.00 -12.60
N VAL A 90 0.68 10.20 -11.55
CA VAL A 90 1.89 9.36 -11.46
C VAL A 90 1.94 8.36 -12.61
N TYR A 91 0.80 7.74 -12.95
CA TYR A 91 0.75 6.78 -14.05
C TYR A 91 1.04 7.44 -15.40
N HIS A 92 0.32 8.53 -15.73
CA HIS A 92 0.40 9.14 -17.06
C HIS A 92 1.67 9.97 -17.26
N SER A 93 2.18 10.66 -16.22
CA SER A 93 3.31 11.58 -16.36
C SER A 93 4.65 10.96 -15.95
N VAL A 94 4.65 9.87 -15.14
CA VAL A 94 5.89 9.28 -14.65
C VAL A 94 6.06 7.86 -15.18
N ILE A 95 5.08 6.97 -14.90
CA ILE A 95 5.24 5.54 -15.23
C ILE A 95 5.27 5.32 -16.74
N LYS A 96 4.38 5.99 -17.50
CA LYS A 96 4.37 5.88 -18.96
C LYS A 96 5.66 6.40 -19.61
N GLU A 97 6.24 7.46 -19.06
CA GLU A 97 7.51 8.01 -19.56
C GLU A 97 8.68 7.07 -19.28
N ARG A 98 8.73 6.51 -18.06
CA ARG A 98 9.80 5.59 -17.64
C ARG A 98 9.72 4.23 -18.30
N ASN A 99 8.53 3.80 -18.65
CA ASN A 99 8.27 2.49 -19.26
C ASN A 99 8.94 1.34 -18.48
N PRO A 100 8.71 1.21 -17.16
CA PRO A 100 9.32 0.15 -16.36
C PRO A 100 8.75 -1.22 -16.75
N LYS A 101 9.49 -2.30 -16.57
CA LYS A 101 8.96 -3.64 -16.82
C LYS A 101 7.83 -3.99 -15.84
N TYR A 102 7.99 -3.60 -14.57
CA TYR A 102 7.00 -3.77 -13.52
C TYR A 102 6.86 -2.49 -12.71
N PHE A 103 5.65 -2.20 -12.28
CA PHE A 103 5.39 -1.10 -11.35
C PHE A 103 4.35 -1.50 -10.30
N ALA A 104 4.34 -0.76 -9.19
CA ALA A 104 3.35 -0.94 -8.14
C ALA A 104 2.91 0.40 -7.56
N PHE A 105 1.66 0.45 -7.09
CA PHE A 105 1.19 1.46 -6.17
C PHE A 105 0.99 0.88 -4.78
N LEU A 106 1.40 1.65 -3.78
CA LEU A 106 1.20 1.34 -2.38
C LEU A 106 0.76 2.58 -1.62
N ASP A 107 -0.16 2.39 -0.68
CA ASP A 107 -0.52 3.46 0.25
C ASP A 107 0.54 3.59 1.36
N GLN A 108 0.61 4.76 1.99
CA GLN A 108 1.65 5.07 2.98
C GLN A 108 1.62 4.17 4.22
N ASP A 109 0.45 3.62 4.58
CA ASP A 109 0.23 2.82 5.79
C ASP A 109 0.16 1.31 5.50
N PHE A 110 0.75 0.88 4.39
CA PHE A 110 0.79 -0.50 3.94
C PHE A 110 2.24 -1.03 3.98
N PHE A 111 2.52 -2.04 4.82
CA PHE A 111 3.89 -2.51 5.06
C PHE A 111 4.04 -4.01 4.80
N PRO A 112 5.06 -4.45 4.07
CA PRO A 112 5.46 -5.84 4.13
C PRO A 112 6.05 -6.16 5.51
N PHE A 113 5.74 -7.33 6.07
CA PHE A 113 6.27 -7.81 7.35
C PHE A 113 6.82 -9.24 7.30
N LYS A 114 6.75 -9.87 6.12
CA LYS A 114 7.39 -11.16 5.81
C LYS A 114 7.99 -11.12 4.42
N LYS A 115 8.98 -11.98 4.19
CA LYS A 115 9.62 -12.12 2.87
C LYS A 115 8.59 -12.45 1.80
N PHE A 116 8.66 -11.73 0.68
CA PHE A 116 7.76 -11.88 -0.45
C PHE A 116 8.49 -11.67 -1.77
N SER A 117 7.96 -12.30 -2.82
CA SER A 117 8.28 -12.08 -4.23
C SER A 117 6.97 -12.03 -5.00
N VAL A 118 6.90 -11.19 -6.02
CA VAL A 118 5.70 -11.02 -6.87
C VAL A 118 6.01 -11.10 -8.37
N ILE A 119 7.29 -11.13 -8.76
CA ILE A 119 7.67 -11.15 -10.20
C ILE A 119 7.12 -12.39 -10.90
N GLU A 120 7.16 -13.57 -10.26
CA GLU A 120 6.63 -14.79 -10.85
C GLU A 120 5.12 -14.69 -11.12
N ASP A 121 4.38 -14.10 -10.16
CA ASP A 121 2.94 -13.86 -10.33
C ASP A 121 2.68 -12.82 -11.42
N LEU A 122 3.48 -11.76 -11.49
CA LEU A 122 3.37 -10.75 -12.53
C LEU A 122 3.68 -11.32 -13.93
N GLU A 123 4.65 -12.22 -14.04
CA GLU A 123 4.91 -12.89 -15.32
C GLU A 123 3.77 -13.82 -15.74
N LYS A 124 3.17 -14.52 -14.79
CA LYS A 124 2.10 -15.48 -15.05
C LYS A 124 0.75 -14.82 -15.27
N TYR A 125 0.41 -13.82 -14.46
CA TYR A 125 -0.95 -13.27 -14.40
C TYR A 125 -1.04 -11.80 -14.84
N GLY A 126 0.08 -11.09 -14.93
CA GLY A 126 0.15 -9.66 -15.34
C GLY A 126 -0.10 -8.67 -14.23
N MET A 127 -0.68 -9.08 -13.10
CA MET A 127 -1.01 -8.25 -11.93
C MET A 127 -0.88 -9.05 -10.64
N TYR A 128 -0.76 -8.34 -9.51
CA TYR A 128 -0.86 -8.90 -8.16
C TYR A 128 -1.33 -7.79 -7.20
N GLY A 129 -2.21 -8.10 -6.24
CA GLY A 129 -2.62 -7.11 -5.26
C GLY A 129 -3.91 -7.43 -4.52
N ASP A 130 -4.43 -6.44 -3.79
CA ASP A 130 -5.71 -6.54 -3.09
C ASP A 130 -6.87 -6.33 -4.05
N VAL A 131 -7.85 -7.21 -4.00
CA VAL A 131 -9.05 -7.18 -4.84
C VAL A 131 -10.13 -6.34 -4.17
N LEU A 132 -10.55 -5.29 -4.85
CA LEU A 132 -11.72 -4.48 -4.53
C LEU A 132 -12.92 -5.02 -5.31
N GLU A 133 -13.86 -5.62 -4.61
CA GLU A 133 -15.14 -6.06 -5.20
C GLU A 133 -16.15 -4.91 -5.24
N ARG A 134 -17.03 -4.94 -6.21
CA ARG A 134 -18.13 -3.99 -6.26
C ARG A 134 -19.08 -4.19 -5.08
N SER A 135 -19.52 -3.11 -4.47
CA SER A 135 -20.26 -3.12 -3.18
C SER A 135 -21.56 -3.92 -3.19
N ASP A 136 -22.20 -4.10 -4.36
CA ASP A 136 -23.39 -4.91 -4.56
C ASP A 136 -23.12 -6.42 -4.77
N PHE A 137 -21.84 -6.80 -4.89
CA PHE A 137 -21.38 -8.19 -5.00
C PHE A 137 -20.58 -8.64 -3.78
N LYS A 138 -20.76 -8.02 -2.64
CA LYS A 138 -20.02 -8.41 -1.42
C LYS A 138 -20.24 -9.89 -1.14
N SER A 139 -19.16 -10.66 -1.23
CA SER A 139 -19.08 -11.99 -0.65
C SER A 139 -19.38 -11.91 0.84
N THR A 140 -20.22 -12.80 1.35
CA THR A 140 -20.56 -12.86 2.77
C THR A 140 -19.47 -13.52 3.61
N SER A 141 -18.40 -14.03 3.00
CA SER A 141 -17.29 -14.65 3.71
C SER A 141 -16.06 -13.73 3.67
N ASP A 142 -15.65 -13.27 4.83
CA ASP A 142 -14.36 -12.58 5.04
C ASP A 142 -13.16 -13.54 5.01
N LEU A 143 -13.40 -14.80 4.64
CA LEU A 143 -12.44 -15.89 4.70
C LEU A 143 -11.84 -16.17 3.32
N ILE A 144 -10.58 -15.75 3.18
CA ILE A 144 -9.47 -16.46 2.54
C ILE A 144 -9.82 -17.29 1.28
N GLU A 145 -9.23 -16.92 0.14
CA GLU A 145 -9.15 -17.69 -1.09
C GLU A 145 -10.47 -17.92 -1.88
N GLU A 146 -11.35 -16.94 -1.95
CA GLU A 146 -12.49 -17.02 -2.86
C GLU A 146 -12.15 -16.49 -4.25
N ILE A 147 -12.61 -17.20 -5.27
CA ILE A 147 -12.62 -16.71 -6.65
C ILE A 147 -13.61 -15.55 -6.72
N VAL A 148 -13.19 -14.41 -7.23
CA VAL A 148 -14.07 -13.26 -7.41
C VAL A 148 -14.89 -13.46 -8.68
N ASP A 149 -16.16 -13.83 -8.52
CA ASP A 149 -17.07 -14.11 -9.64
C ASP A 149 -17.70 -12.85 -10.25
N GLY A 150 -17.67 -11.74 -9.51
CA GLY A 150 -18.27 -10.46 -9.90
C GLY A 150 -17.29 -9.44 -10.49
N PRO A 151 -17.76 -8.21 -10.75
CA PRO A 151 -16.90 -7.09 -11.10
C PRO A 151 -15.92 -6.76 -9.98
N TRP A 152 -14.63 -6.60 -10.32
CA TRP A 152 -13.57 -6.30 -9.38
C TRP A 152 -12.50 -5.37 -9.99
N ALA A 153 -11.71 -4.74 -9.14
CA ALA A 153 -10.51 -3.99 -9.50
C ALA A 153 -9.40 -4.26 -8.48
N LEU A 154 -8.17 -3.83 -8.74
CA LEU A 154 -7.14 -3.81 -7.72
C LEU A 154 -7.21 -2.50 -6.92
N HIS A 155 -7.16 -2.64 -5.61
CA HIS A 155 -7.03 -1.50 -4.71
C HIS A 155 -5.66 -0.85 -4.87
N PRO A 156 -5.56 0.49 -5.00
CA PRO A 156 -4.27 1.15 -5.19
C PRO A 156 -3.35 1.06 -3.96
N TRP A 157 -3.87 0.72 -2.77
CA TRP A 157 -3.03 0.56 -1.59
C TRP A 157 -2.12 -0.67 -1.63
N LEU A 158 -2.46 -1.67 -2.48
CA LEU A 158 -1.61 -2.82 -2.80
C LEU A 158 -1.92 -3.29 -4.21
N SER A 159 -1.18 -2.78 -5.19
CA SER A 159 -1.38 -3.17 -6.58
C SER A 159 -0.06 -3.15 -7.35
N PHE A 160 0.31 -4.32 -7.91
CA PHE A 160 1.48 -4.53 -8.74
C PHE A 160 1.04 -4.88 -10.16
N TYR A 161 1.77 -4.40 -11.15
CA TYR A 161 1.45 -4.58 -12.55
C TYR A 161 2.69 -4.91 -13.38
N LYS A 162 2.55 -5.82 -14.33
CA LYS A 162 3.46 -5.94 -15.47
C LYS A 162 3.06 -4.88 -16.50
N TYR A 163 3.98 -3.95 -16.83
CA TYR A 163 3.63 -2.80 -17.67
C TYR A 163 3.12 -3.21 -19.05
N ASP A 164 3.80 -4.17 -19.72
CA ASP A 164 3.36 -4.67 -21.02
C ASP A 164 1.95 -5.31 -21.02
N PHE A 165 1.48 -5.76 -19.84
CA PHE A 165 0.13 -6.33 -19.71
C PHE A 165 -0.96 -5.26 -19.67
N VAL A 166 -0.62 -4.05 -19.23
CA VAL A 166 -1.61 -2.97 -18.99
C VAL A 166 -1.45 -1.75 -19.89
N LYS A 167 -0.31 -1.56 -20.56
CA LYS A 167 0.06 -0.33 -21.29
C LYS A 167 -0.91 0.07 -22.40
N ASP A 168 -1.59 -0.91 -23.02
CA ASP A 168 -2.51 -0.70 -24.15
C ASP A 168 -3.94 -0.39 -23.67
N TYR A 169 -4.18 -0.35 -22.36
CA TYR A 169 -5.44 0.00 -21.75
C TYR A 169 -5.39 1.40 -21.16
N ASP A 170 -6.57 2.05 -21.11
CA ASP A 170 -6.74 3.36 -20.48
C ASP A 170 -6.97 3.18 -18.97
N LEU A 171 -5.88 2.93 -18.23
CA LEU A 171 -5.94 2.81 -16.79
C LEU A 171 -6.34 4.15 -16.16
N SER A 172 -7.27 4.09 -15.21
CA SER A 172 -7.67 5.23 -14.39
C SER A 172 -8.08 4.77 -13.00
N TRP A 173 -7.57 5.45 -11.99
CA TRP A 173 -7.87 5.11 -10.59
C TRP A 173 -9.11 5.81 -10.04
N TYR A 174 -9.89 6.51 -10.88
CA TYR A 174 -11.14 7.13 -10.43
C TYR A 174 -12.13 6.08 -9.90
N PRO A 175 -12.94 6.45 -8.88
CA PRO A 175 -14.08 5.64 -8.47
C PRO A 175 -15.07 5.42 -9.60
N SER A 176 -15.82 4.33 -9.54
CA SER A 176 -16.96 4.08 -10.42
C SER A 176 -18.15 3.58 -9.58
N PRO A 177 -19.38 3.55 -10.14
CA PRO A 177 -20.53 3.10 -9.36
C PRO A 177 -20.31 1.74 -8.68
N GLY A 178 -20.45 1.70 -7.36
CA GLY A 178 -20.20 0.52 -6.54
C GLY A 178 -18.75 0.23 -6.19
N PHE A 179 -17.79 1.02 -6.67
CA PHE A 179 -16.38 0.89 -6.37
C PHE A 179 -15.79 2.18 -5.79
N ASP A 180 -14.80 2.04 -4.94
CA ASP A 180 -13.92 3.10 -4.47
C ASP A 180 -12.78 3.39 -5.47
N THR A 181 -11.71 4.03 -5.02
CA THR A 181 -10.50 4.34 -5.78
C THR A 181 -10.01 3.11 -6.57
N GLY A 182 -9.80 3.27 -7.87
CA GLY A 182 -9.41 2.19 -8.79
C GLY A 182 -10.57 1.53 -9.53
N GLY A 183 -11.82 1.84 -9.18
CA GLY A 183 -13.01 1.18 -9.75
C GLY A 183 -13.15 1.30 -11.25
N LYS A 184 -12.73 2.41 -11.87
CA LYS A 184 -12.75 2.56 -13.34
C LYS A 184 -11.90 1.53 -14.08
N ASN A 185 -10.92 0.93 -13.43
CA ASN A 185 -10.11 -0.11 -14.06
C ASN A 185 -10.89 -1.39 -14.36
N TRP A 186 -12.05 -1.62 -13.69
CA TRP A 186 -12.96 -2.66 -14.15
C TRP A 186 -13.46 -2.40 -15.57
N ASP A 187 -14.03 -1.23 -15.82
CA ASP A 187 -14.62 -0.89 -17.11
C ASP A 187 -13.57 -0.71 -18.21
N ASN A 188 -12.47 -0.05 -17.87
CA ASN A 188 -11.44 0.33 -18.84
C ASN A 188 -10.52 -0.84 -19.22
N PHE A 189 -10.34 -1.80 -18.33
CA PHE A 189 -9.30 -2.81 -18.45
C PHE A 189 -9.78 -4.24 -18.10
N ILE A 190 -10.15 -4.50 -16.84
CA ILE A 190 -10.31 -5.85 -16.31
C ILE A 190 -11.48 -6.58 -16.98
N SER A 191 -12.61 -5.89 -17.22
CA SER A 191 -13.77 -6.47 -17.92
C SER A 191 -13.44 -6.99 -19.32
N LYS A 192 -12.40 -6.44 -19.95
CA LYS A 192 -11.95 -6.78 -21.31
C LYS A 192 -10.97 -7.97 -21.35
N LEU A 193 -10.49 -8.43 -20.19
CA LEU A 193 -9.63 -9.60 -20.10
C LEU A 193 -10.40 -10.88 -20.44
N SER A 194 -9.69 -11.88 -20.95
CA SER A 194 -10.28 -13.22 -21.16
C SER A 194 -10.72 -13.83 -19.81
N PRO A 195 -11.73 -14.71 -19.80
CA PRO A 195 -12.19 -15.38 -18.58
C PRO A 195 -11.06 -16.04 -17.80
N GLU A 196 -10.13 -16.70 -18.48
CA GLU A 196 -8.97 -17.33 -17.86
C GLU A 196 -8.10 -16.33 -17.09
N LYS A 197 -7.91 -15.13 -17.63
CA LYS A 197 -7.14 -14.07 -16.97
C LYS A 197 -7.90 -13.41 -15.82
N LYS A 198 -9.24 -13.40 -15.84
CA LYS A 198 -10.07 -12.86 -14.76
C LYS A 198 -10.19 -13.81 -13.58
N ASN A 199 -10.23 -15.11 -13.82
CA ASN A 199 -10.55 -16.13 -12.82
C ASN A 199 -9.36 -16.49 -11.90
N TYR A 200 -8.20 -15.86 -12.07
CA TYR A 200 -7.00 -16.16 -11.27
C TYR A 200 -6.91 -15.36 -9.97
N TRP A 201 -7.78 -14.37 -9.77
CA TRP A 201 -7.69 -13.48 -8.64
C TRP A 201 -8.51 -14.00 -7.49
N ARG A 202 -7.81 -14.30 -6.42
CA ARG A 202 -8.38 -14.71 -5.15
C ARG A 202 -8.24 -13.59 -4.14
N ARG A 203 -9.21 -13.48 -3.26
CA ARG A 203 -9.17 -12.57 -2.14
C ARG A 203 -8.28 -13.16 -1.06
N HIS A 204 -7.18 -12.50 -0.72
CA HIS A 204 -6.23 -12.94 0.29
C HIS A 204 -6.21 -11.99 1.50
N LYS A 205 -7.39 -11.62 2.00
CA LYS A 205 -7.50 -10.66 3.08
C LYS A 205 -7.92 -11.33 4.38
N THR A 206 -7.14 -11.14 5.44
CA THR A 206 -7.53 -11.47 6.81
C THR A 206 -7.62 -10.18 7.62
N ILE A 207 -8.74 -9.97 8.29
CA ILE A 207 -8.93 -8.86 9.21
C ILE A 207 -8.50 -9.32 10.60
N MET A 208 -7.57 -8.58 11.22
CA MET A 208 -7.20 -8.78 12.62
C MET A 208 -7.61 -7.57 13.44
N TYR A 209 -8.12 -7.85 14.62
CA TYR A 209 -8.45 -6.84 15.62
C TYR A 209 -7.37 -6.82 16.68
N PHE A 210 -6.92 -5.62 17.04
CA PHE A 210 -5.92 -5.48 18.09
C PHE A 210 -6.56 -5.31 19.46
N PRO A 211 -5.79 -5.62 20.52
CA PRO A 211 -6.25 -5.52 21.91
C PRO A 211 -6.62 -4.11 22.37
N PHE A 212 -6.63 -3.13 21.49
CA PHE A 212 -7.25 -1.83 21.76
C PHE A 212 -8.75 -1.92 22.04
N ASP A 213 -9.39 -3.01 21.62
CA ASP A 213 -10.80 -3.29 21.89
C ASP A 213 -11.05 -3.60 23.37
N GLU A 214 -10.02 -4.07 24.10
CA GLU A 214 -10.11 -4.27 25.56
C GLU A 214 -10.30 -2.94 26.32
N ILE A 215 -9.85 -1.81 25.72
CA ILE A 215 -10.00 -0.48 26.30
C ILE A 215 -11.43 0.02 26.12
N SER A 216 -12.12 -0.38 25.06
CA SER A 216 -13.49 0.02 24.76
C SER A 216 -14.56 -0.89 25.38
N GLY A 217 -14.17 -2.08 25.86
CA GLY A 217 -15.09 -3.07 26.43
C GLY A 217 -16.07 -3.69 25.43
N VAL A 218 -15.85 -3.45 24.12
CA VAL A 218 -16.66 -4.01 23.03
C VAL A 218 -15.93 -5.20 22.44
N GLY A 219 -16.51 -6.38 22.53
CA GLY A 219 -15.94 -7.59 21.92
C GLY A 219 -15.89 -7.50 20.39
N PRO A 220 -14.94 -8.19 19.74
CA PRO A 220 -14.73 -8.10 18.30
C PRO A 220 -15.97 -8.62 17.54
N SER A 221 -16.59 -7.75 16.75
CA SER A 221 -17.50 -8.14 15.70
C SER A 221 -16.73 -8.09 14.36
N PRO A 222 -16.70 -9.17 13.58
CA PRO A 222 -16.01 -9.18 12.30
C PRO A 222 -16.62 -8.21 11.27
N TYR A 223 -17.79 -7.65 11.56
CA TYR A 223 -18.55 -6.81 10.62
C TYR A 223 -18.64 -5.34 11.03
N GLU A 224 -18.18 -4.98 12.24
CA GLU A 224 -18.25 -3.60 12.74
C GLU A 224 -16.86 -2.98 12.74
N LEU A 225 -16.76 -1.75 12.24
CA LEU A 225 -15.57 -0.94 12.35
C LEU A 225 -15.41 -0.51 13.81
N HIS A 226 -14.42 -1.06 14.49
CA HIS A 226 -14.11 -0.72 15.87
C HIS A 226 -13.22 0.52 15.91
N PHE A 227 -13.55 1.44 16.82
CA PHE A 227 -12.85 2.69 17.02
C PHE A 227 -12.45 2.82 18.48
N PHE A 228 -11.32 3.43 18.74
CA PHE A 228 -11.03 4.00 20.06
C PHE A 228 -10.92 5.52 19.93
N SER A 229 -11.24 6.23 21.02
CA SER A 229 -11.12 7.70 21.03
C SER A 229 -9.68 8.12 21.30
N TRP A 230 -9.14 8.98 20.45
CA TRP A 230 -7.84 9.61 20.65
C TRP A 230 -7.92 11.10 20.31
N ASN A 231 -7.58 11.97 21.26
CA ASN A 231 -7.67 13.43 21.09
C ASN A 231 -9.03 13.94 20.58
N GLY A 232 -10.13 13.28 21.00
CA GLY A 232 -11.49 13.63 20.60
C GLY A 232 -11.90 13.14 19.21
N GLU A 233 -11.08 12.36 18.54
CA GLU A 233 -11.38 11.73 17.24
C GLU A 233 -11.43 10.21 17.36
N ASN A 234 -12.23 9.58 16.49
CA ASN A 234 -12.30 8.14 16.41
C ASN A 234 -11.16 7.60 15.54
N VAL A 235 -10.36 6.70 16.10
CA VAL A 235 -9.26 6.01 15.39
C VAL A 235 -9.63 4.55 15.21
N TYR A 236 -9.46 4.03 14.01
CA TYR A 236 -9.69 2.61 13.73
C TYR A 236 -8.74 1.73 14.56
N SER A 237 -9.30 0.78 15.28
CA SER A 237 -8.53 -0.26 15.99
C SER A 237 -8.12 -1.41 15.06
N GLN A 238 -8.66 -1.46 13.86
CA GLN A 238 -8.43 -2.55 12.92
C GLN A 238 -7.08 -2.44 12.20
N VAL A 239 -6.55 -3.63 11.93
CA VAL A 239 -5.42 -3.85 11.04
C VAL A 239 -5.78 -4.99 10.10
N GLN A 240 -5.42 -4.85 8.83
CA GLN A 240 -5.70 -5.84 7.82
C GLN A 240 -4.42 -6.52 7.40
N ILE A 241 -4.45 -7.84 7.25
CA ILE A 241 -3.33 -8.64 6.74
C ILE A 241 -3.70 -9.18 5.37
N TYR A 242 -2.79 -9.00 4.42
CA TYR A 242 -2.94 -9.45 3.04
C TYR A 242 -1.91 -10.51 2.72
N ASP A 243 -2.37 -11.64 2.16
CA ASP A 243 -1.53 -12.77 1.75
C ASP A 243 -0.55 -13.25 2.86
N GLY A 244 -0.90 -13.00 4.14
CA GLY A 244 -0.03 -13.30 5.28
C GLY A 244 1.34 -12.61 5.26
N LYS A 245 1.56 -11.63 4.38
CA LYS A 245 2.86 -10.98 4.12
C LYS A 245 2.83 -9.48 4.29
N PHE A 246 1.68 -8.86 4.13
CA PHE A 246 1.52 -7.41 4.19
C PHE A 246 0.54 -7.03 5.29
N ILE A 247 0.80 -5.92 5.95
CA ILE A 247 -0.06 -5.35 6.98
C ILE A 247 -0.48 -3.94 6.58
N HIS A 248 -1.77 -3.66 6.67
CA HIS A 248 -2.37 -2.35 6.43
C HIS A 248 -2.84 -1.75 7.74
N MET A 249 -2.26 -0.63 8.13
CA MET A 249 -2.52 0.08 9.37
C MET A 249 -3.59 1.15 9.14
N LEU A 250 -4.83 0.74 8.87
CA LEU A 250 -5.93 1.65 8.57
C LEU A 250 -5.92 2.93 9.42
N ASN A 251 -6.24 4.07 8.79
CA ASN A 251 -6.29 5.38 9.41
C ASN A 251 -4.94 5.84 10.00
N SER A 252 -3.96 5.96 9.13
CA SER A 252 -2.59 6.36 9.46
C SER A 252 -2.45 7.81 9.95
N LYS A 253 -3.51 8.62 9.93
CA LYS A 253 -3.51 10.05 10.31
C LYS A 253 -2.79 10.31 11.64
N TYR A 254 -2.86 9.37 12.57
CA TYR A 254 -2.31 9.51 13.93
C TYR A 254 -1.04 8.71 14.17
N LEU A 255 -0.49 8.04 13.18
CA LEU A 255 0.70 7.20 13.35
C LEU A 255 1.99 7.98 13.61
N ASP A 256 2.00 9.30 13.39
CA ASP A 256 3.13 10.17 13.77
C ASP A 256 3.10 10.59 15.25
N ASP A 257 1.98 10.36 15.95
CA ASP A 257 1.88 10.67 17.38
C ASP A 257 2.50 9.52 18.22
N PRO A 258 3.66 9.75 18.86
CA PRO A 258 4.34 8.71 19.64
C PRO A 258 3.57 8.32 20.92
N MET A 259 2.58 9.10 21.33
CA MET A 259 1.73 8.78 22.48
C MET A 259 0.51 7.93 22.08
N ASN A 260 0.19 7.83 20.78
CA ASN A 260 -0.91 7.02 20.32
C ASN A 260 -0.57 5.52 20.48
N PRO A 261 -1.40 4.74 21.19
CA PRO A 261 -1.16 3.32 21.41
C PRO A 261 -0.99 2.51 20.11
N LYS A 262 -1.76 2.86 19.07
CA LYS A 262 -1.64 2.20 17.76
C LYS A 262 -0.27 2.45 17.11
N THR A 263 0.27 3.67 17.20
CA THR A 263 1.62 3.98 16.73
C THR A 263 2.68 3.12 17.40
N ASN A 264 2.64 3.06 18.73
CA ASN A 264 3.59 2.27 19.51
C ASN A 264 3.51 0.78 19.18
N TRP A 265 2.29 0.28 19.04
CA TRP A 265 2.09 -1.10 18.64
C TRP A 265 2.62 -1.37 17.22
N CYS A 266 2.27 -0.52 16.23
CA CYS A 266 2.75 -0.64 14.85
C CYS A 266 4.27 -0.63 14.77
N LYS A 267 4.88 0.31 15.50
CA LYS A 267 6.33 0.40 15.60
C LYS A 267 6.94 -0.88 16.16
N GLY A 268 6.46 -1.33 17.33
CA GLY A 268 6.96 -2.54 17.98
C GLY A 268 6.79 -3.79 17.11
N PHE A 269 5.65 -3.91 16.44
CA PHE A 269 5.39 -5.02 15.52
C PHE A 269 6.37 -5.02 14.32
N LEU A 270 6.55 -3.88 13.66
CA LEU A 270 7.44 -3.77 12.49
C LEU A 270 8.91 -3.92 12.89
N ASP A 271 9.35 -3.34 14.01
CA ASP A 271 10.70 -3.51 14.53
C ASP A 271 10.99 -5.00 14.84
N MET A 272 10.05 -5.70 15.47
CA MET A 272 10.16 -7.15 15.74
C MET A 272 10.21 -7.96 14.44
N ALA A 273 9.33 -7.68 13.50
CA ALA A 273 9.32 -8.38 12.22
C ALA A 273 10.64 -8.20 11.46
N ILE A 274 11.15 -6.97 11.40
CA ILE A 274 12.44 -6.66 10.76
C ILE A 274 13.60 -7.35 11.48
N LEU A 275 13.60 -7.36 12.82
CA LEU A 275 14.65 -7.96 13.61
C LEU A 275 14.69 -9.49 13.45
N VAL A 276 13.52 -10.14 13.46
CA VAL A 276 13.42 -11.62 13.50
C VAL A 276 13.49 -12.21 12.09
N ASP A 277 12.69 -11.71 11.17
CA ASP A 277 12.51 -12.30 9.84
C ASP A 277 13.25 -11.55 8.74
N GLY A 278 13.57 -10.28 8.96
CA GLY A 278 14.26 -9.42 7.98
C GLY A 278 15.74 -9.79 7.80
N GLY A 279 16.37 -10.36 8.83
CA GLY A 279 17.77 -10.79 8.78
C GLY A 279 18.80 -9.65 8.58
N THR A 280 18.37 -8.40 8.77
CA THR A 280 19.23 -7.22 8.64
C THR A 280 19.50 -6.60 9.99
N VAL A 281 20.77 -6.51 10.37
CA VAL A 281 21.19 -5.66 11.49
C VAL A 281 21.25 -4.22 10.94
N PHE A 282 20.45 -3.33 11.52
CA PHE A 282 20.53 -1.91 11.20
C PHE A 282 21.78 -1.32 11.84
N ASP A 283 22.81 -1.04 11.04
CA ASP A 283 23.88 -0.17 11.44
C ASP A 283 23.53 1.27 11.03
N GLU A 284 23.17 2.08 12.02
CA GLU A 284 22.81 3.49 11.81
C GLU A 284 23.97 4.34 11.27
N SER A 285 25.22 3.84 11.34
CA SER A 285 26.43 4.58 10.95
C SER A 285 26.85 4.38 9.50
N ASN A 286 26.48 3.29 8.81
CA ASN A 286 27.05 2.93 7.50
C ASN A 286 26.08 2.43 6.42
N GLY A 287 24.77 2.60 6.59
CA GLY A 287 23.85 1.98 5.65
C GLY A 287 23.87 0.44 5.74
N PHE A 288 22.89 -0.20 5.18
CA PHE A 288 22.61 -1.62 5.34
C PHE A 288 23.77 -2.55 4.91
N HIS A 289 24.27 -3.37 5.82
CA HIS A 289 25.03 -4.57 5.49
C HIS A 289 24.12 -5.81 5.54
N ASN A 290 23.97 -6.46 4.38
CA ASN A 290 23.38 -7.80 4.30
C ASN A 290 24.43 -8.83 4.79
N GLU A 291 24.43 -9.11 6.09
CA GLU A 291 25.07 -10.33 6.58
C GLU A 291 23.98 -11.38 6.79
N GLY A 292 23.82 -12.25 5.79
CA GLY A 292 23.00 -13.45 5.96
C GLY A 292 23.50 -14.28 7.13
N PRO A 293 22.62 -15.07 7.80
CA PRO A 293 23.02 -15.89 8.93
C PRO A 293 24.12 -16.85 8.47
N SER A 294 25.31 -16.72 9.05
CA SER A 294 26.36 -17.71 8.91
C SER A 294 25.88 -18.98 9.62
N ASN A 295 25.45 -19.97 8.82
CA ASN A 295 25.33 -21.34 9.31
C ASN A 295 26.69 -21.80 9.82
N LYS A 296 26.93 -21.68 11.12
CA LYS A 296 27.92 -22.49 11.83
C LYS A 296 27.15 -23.26 12.91
N ILE A 297 27.03 -24.55 12.60
CA ILE A 297 26.73 -25.61 13.54
C ILE A 297 27.80 -25.67 14.61
#